data_481a19fa18858cea8159262bf0ba1695
#
_entry.id   481a19fa18858cea8159262bf0ba1695
#
_cell.length_a   1.000
_cell.length_b   1.000
_cell.length_c   1.000
_cell.angle_alpha   90.00
_cell.angle_beta   90.00
_cell.angle_gamma   90.00
#
_symmetry.space_group_name_H-M   'P 1'
#
loop_
_entity.id
_entity.type
_entity.pdbx_description
1 polymer ?
#
loop_
_entity_poly.entity_id
_entity_poly.type
_entity_poly.pdbx_seq_one_letter_code
_entity_poly.pdbx_strand_id
1 'polypeptide(L)' 'MQGMKVVVTVMPKPTVLDPQGAATAEAMKHSGLSGVGRVRVGKSIEIEFETAPDRAKLEEIARDLLSNPVIEDYRIEA' A
#
# COMPACT_ATOMS: atom_id res chain seq x y z
N MET A 1 -20.55 20.30 -5.47
CA MET A 1 -20.75 18.88 -5.16
C MET A 1 -19.50 18.32 -4.49
N GLN A 2 -19.69 17.64 -3.39
CA GLN A 2 -18.57 17.07 -2.65
C GLN A 2 -18.30 15.67 -3.15
N GLY A 3 -17.12 15.48 -3.70
CA GLY A 3 -16.66 14.14 -3.99
C GLY A 3 -16.21 13.45 -2.71
N MET A 4 -16.12 12.16 -2.76
CA MET A 4 -15.56 11.37 -1.68
C MET A 4 -14.24 10.80 -2.14
N LYS A 5 -13.24 10.85 -1.28
CA LYS A 5 -11.94 10.28 -1.58
C LYS A 5 -11.67 9.10 -0.67
N VAL A 6 -11.22 8.03 -1.27
CA VAL A 6 -10.83 6.81 -0.57
C VAL A 6 -9.37 6.52 -0.92
N VAL A 7 -8.59 6.15 0.07
CA VAL A 7 -7.19 5.79 -0.13
C VAL A 7 -7.04 4.30 0.20
N VAL A 8 -6.49 3.55 -0.74
CA VAL A 8 -6.17 2.15 -0.54
C VAL A 8 -4.66 2.04 -0.44
N THR A 9 -4.19 1.60 0.73
CA THR A 9 -2.76 1.38 0.96
C THR A 9 -2.47 -0.11 0.82
N VAL A 10 -1.50 -0.43 -0.03
CA VAL A 10 -1.11 -1.82 -0.30
C VAL A 10 0.33 -2.00 0.12
N MET A 11 0.58 -3.00 0.97
CA MET A 11 1.93 -3.27 1.49
C MET A 11 2.24 -4.75 1.31
N PRO A 12 3.51 -5.09 1.05
CA PRO A 12 3.90 -6.50 1.05
C PRO A 12 3.73 -7.08 2.45
N LYS A 13 3.32 -8.34 2.52
CA LYS A 13 3.21 -9.02 3.81
C LYS A 13 4.57 -9.08 4.48
N PRO A 14 4.62 -9.01 5.82
CA PRO A 14 5.91 -9.00 6.53
C PRO A 14 6.77 -10.24 6.28
N THR A 15 6.17 -11.35 5.87
CA THR A 15 6.88 -12.61 5.64
C THR A 15 7.41 -12.74 4.22
N VAL A 16 7.09 -11.78 3.33
CA VAL A 16 7.45 -11.85 1.92
C VAL A 16 8.77 -11.11 1.70
N LEU A 17 9.61 -11.65 0.82
CA LEU A 17 10.82 -10.97 0.39
C LEU A 17 10.45 -9.72 -0.40
N ASP A 18 11.05 -8.59 -0.02
CA ASP A 18 10.79 -7.30 -0.63
C ASP A 18 12.12 -6.73 -1.15
N PRO A 19 12.50 -7.06 -2.39
CA PRO A 19 13.78 -6.58 -2.94
C PRO A 19 13.86 -5.05 -3.01
N GLN A 20 12.73 -4.39 -3.28
CA GLN A 20 12.71 -2.93 -3.37
C GLN A 20 12.94 -2.31 -2.00
N GLY A 21 12.31 -2.85 -0.97
CA GLY A 21 12.54 -2.39 0.40
C GLY A 21 13.97 -2.62 0.85
N ALA A 22 14.54 -3.77 0.52
CA ALA A 22 15.92 -4.08 0.87
C ALA A 22 16.89 -3.12 0.20
N ALA A 23 16.68 -2.84 -1.08
CA ALA A 23 17.51 -1.88 -1.82
C ALA A 23 17.40 -0.48 -1.24
N THR A 24 16.20 -0.08 -0.84
CA THR A 24 15.97 1.22 -0.21
C THR A 24 16.70 1.31 1.12
N ALA A 25 16.65 0.27 1.92
CA ALA A 25 17.36 0.23 3.19
C ALA A 25 18.87 0.39 3.00
N GLU A 26 19.43 -0.28 2.00
CA GLU A 26 20.85 -0.15 1.70
C GLU A 26 21.21 1.27 1.27
N ALA A 27 20.37 1.88 0.43
CA ALA A 27 20.61 3.25 -0.02
C ALA A 27 20.58 4.22 1.16
N MET A 28 19.66 4.03 2.10
CA MET A 28 19.59 4.88 3.29
C MET A 28 20.84 4.77 4.14
N LYS A 29 21.33 3.54 4.33
CA LYS A 29 22.56 3.33 5.10
C LYS A 29 23.76 3.97 4.42
N HIS A 30 23.85 3.84 3.11
CA HIS A 30 24.93 4.47 2.36
C HIS A 30 24.86 5.99 2.41
N SER A 31 23.67 6.55 2.62
CA SER A 31 23.49 8.00 2.75
C SER A 31 23.78 8.50 4.17
N GLY A 32 24.21 7.62 5.05
CA GLY A 32 24.61 8.02 6.41
C GLY A 32 23.53 7.96 7.45
N LEU A 33 22.36 7.38 7.12
CA LEU A 33 21.28 7.26 8.09
C LEU A 33 21.51 6.00 8.93
N SER A 34 21.75 6.21 10.23
CA SER A 34 21.98 5.09 11.13
C SER A 34 20.67 4.60 11.72
N GLY A 35 20.68 3.34 12.18
CA GLY A 35 19.54 2.78 12.86
C GLY A 35 18.46 2.24 11.93
N VAL A 36 18.72 2.20 10.62
CA VAL A 36 17.73 1.68 9.68
C VAL A 36 17.60 0.17 9.86
N GLY A 37 16.39 -0.26 10.17
CA GLY A 37 16.07 -1.68 10.23
C GLY A 37 15.46 -2.12 8.91
N ARG A 38 14.28 -2.72 9.01
CA ARG A 38 13.58 -3.20 7.82
C ARG A 38 12.84 -2.06 7.14
N VAL A 39 12.94 -2.02 5.82
CA VAL A 39 12.19 -1.08 4.99
C VAL A 39 11.27 -1.89 4.09
N ARG A 40 10.02 -1.50 4.01
CA ARG A 40 9.05 -2.10 3.11
C ARG A 40 8.50 -1.03 2.20
N VAL A 41 8.42 -1.34 0.93
CA VAL A 41 7.90 -0.41 -0.07
C VAL A 41 6.55 -0.91 -0.54
N GLY A 42 5.56 -0.05 -0.45
CA GLY A 42 4.22 -0.35 -0.90
C GLY A 42 3.71 0.76 -1.80
N LYS A 43 2.40 0.82 -1.97
CA LYS A 43 1.79 1.84 -2.82
C LYS A 43 0.53 2.37 -2.18
N SER A 44 0.19 3.60 -2.55
CA SER A 44 -1.01 4.28 -2.09
C SER A 44 -1.83 4.62 -3.32
N ILE A 45 -3.11 4.23 -3.31
CA ILE A 45 -4.01 4.44 -4.44
C ILE A 45 -5.12 5.36 -3.97
N GLU A 46 -5.22 6.56 -4.56
CA GLU A 46 -6.28 7.50 -4.26
C GLU A 46 -7.39 7.35 -5.29
N ILE A 47 -8.60 7.19 -4.79
CA ILE A 47 -9.76 7.04 -5.66
C ILE A 47 -10.77 8.12 -5.28
N GLU A 48 -11.19 8.92 -6.27
CA GLU A 48 -12.21 9.93 -6.07
C GLU A 48 -13.52 9.42 -6.64
N PHE A 49 -14.58 9.51 -5.82
CA PHE A 49 -15.92 9.08 -6.20
C PHE A 49 -16.82 10.28 -6.25
N GLU A 50 -17.68 10.34 -7.25
CA GLU A 50 -18.68 11.40 -7.34
C GLU A 50 -19.84 11.15 -6.38
N THR A 51 -20.11 9.90 -6.06
CA THR A 51 -21.10 9.48 -5.08
C THR A 51 -20.48 8.44 -4.18
N ALA A 52 -21.12 8.17 -3.04
CA ALA A 52 -20.61 7.18 -2.09
C ALA A 52 -20.47 5.81 -2.77
N PRO A 53 -19.31 5.17 -2.64
CA PRO A 53 -19.09 3.88 -3.28
C PRO A 53 -19.80 2.75 -2.58
N ASP A 54 -20.06 1.69 -3.34
CA ASP A 54 -20.50 0.41 -2.77
C ASP A 54 -19.33 -0.19 -2.00
N ARG A 55 -19.45 -0.20 -0.68
CA ARG A 55 -18.35 -0.61 0.19
C ARG A 55 -17.93 -2.05 -0.04
N ALA A 56 -18.90 -2.95 -0.21
CA ALA A 56 -18.59 -4.35 -0.43
C ALA A 56 -17.84 -4.55 -1.74
N LYS A 57 -18.24 -3.82 -2.77
CA LYS A 57 -17.57 -3.90 -4.06
C LYS A 57 -16.17 -3.33 -3.99
N LEU A 58 -15.99 -2.25 -3.27
CA LEU A 58 -14.68 -1.62 -3.08
C LEU A 58 -13.73 -2.58 -2.37
N GLU A 59 -14.22 -3.28 -1.33
CA GLU A 59 -13.41 -4.28 -0.62
C GLU A 59 -12.97 -5.39 -1.55
N GLU A 60 -13.88 -5.87 -2.39
CA GLU A 60 -13.57 -6.93 -3.33
C GLU A 60 -12.49 -6.48 -4.32
N ILE A 61 -12.62 -5.26 -4.85
CA ILE A 61 -11.67 -4.71 -5.82
C ILE A 61 -10.31 -4.49 -5.17
N ALA A 62 -10.29 -3.97 -3.95
CA ALA A 62 -9.02 -3.74 -3.25
C ALA A 62 -8.29 -5.06 -3.04
N ARG A 63 -9.01 -6.10 -2.65
CA ARG A 63 -8.41 -7.41 -2.40
C ARG A 63 -7.95 -8.08 -3.68
N ASP A 64 -8.77 -8.07 -4.71
CA ASP A 64 -8.56 -8.94 -5.88
C ASP A 64 -7.90 -8.22 -7.04
N LEU A 65 -8.04 -6.90 -7.15
CA LEU A 65 -7.53 -6.14 -8.27
C LEU A 65 -6.37 -5.23 -7.89
N LEU A 66 -6.51 -4.49 -6.78
CA LEU A 66 -5.52 -3.49 -6.42
C LEU A 66 -4.35 -4.08 -5.64
N SER A 67 -4.55 -5.22 -5.01
CA SER A 67 -3.48 -5.92 -4.30
C SER A 67 -3.40 -7.35 -4.79
N ASN A 68 -2.30 -8.02 -4.46
CA ASN A 68 -2.16 -9.46 -4.67
C ASN A 68 -2.31 -10.10 -3.30
N PRO A 69 -3.45 -10.75 -3.02
CA PRO A 69 -3.74 -11.23 -1.66
C PRO A 69 -2.79 -12.34 -1.18
N VAL A 70 -2.05 -12.96 -2.10
CA VAL A 70 -1.07 -13.98 -1.72
C VAL A 70 0.14 -13.35 -1.04
N ILE A 71 0.58 -12.17 -1.51
CA ILE A 71 1.83 -11.56 -1.05
C ILE A 71 1.64 -10.15 -0.46
N GLU A 72 0.43 -9.59 -0.52
CA GLU A 72 0.19 -8.22 -0.07
C GLU A 72 -1.00 -8.12 0.86
N ASP A 73 -0.91 -7.15 1.75
CA ASP A 73 -2.04 -6.74 2.58
C ASP A 73 -2.53 -5.39 2.07
N TYR A 74 -3.79 -5.07 2.33
CA TYR A 74 -4.34 -3.78 1.95
C TYR A 74 -5.11 -3.18 3.10
N ARG A 75 -5.26 -1.85 3.05
CA ARG A 75 -6.06 -1.10 4.02
C ARG A 75 -6.81 -0.02 3.27
N ILE A 76 -8.10 0.12 3.58
CA ILE A 76 -8.95 1.14 2.96
C ILE A 76 -9.22 2.22 3.99
N GLU A 77 -8.94 3.47 3.62
CA GLU A 77 -9.19 4.63 4.47
C GLU A 77 -10.07 5.61 3.71
N ALA A 78 -11.13 6.04 4.35
CA ALA A 78 -12.06 6.98 3.75
C ALA A 78 -11.80 8.40 4.20
#